data_0f2acdf7a2780984707ec7cf77566177
#
_entry.id   0f2acdf7a2780984707ec7cf77566177
#
_cell.length_a   1.000
_cell.length_b   1.000
_cell.length_c   1.000
_cell.angle_alpha   90.00
_cell.angle_beta   90.00
_cell.angle_gamma   90.00
#
_symmetry.space_group_name_H-M   'P 1'
#
loop_
_entity.id
_entity.type
_entity.pdbx_description
1 polymer ?
#
loop_
_entity_poly.entity_id
_entity_poly.type
_entity_poly.pdbx_seq_one_letter_code
_entity_poly.pdbx_strand_id
1 'polypeptide(L)'
;MNVPEAAATCSRVIDEVGGAVVVDREFLERVTLGILARGHVLLEDVPGTGKTLSARSFATALGLEFSRVQFTPDLLPTDVTGTNVFDESDGSFAFAPGPIFANVVLADEINRAPPKTQAALLEAMEEGQVTVDGETHDLPSPFYVIATQNPVESEGAFPLPEAQLDRFTIKTSIGYPDEAGEVEILRRRAGRVDRAPTVERVLDPAAVDDLREVPETVRVDDDLLGYMARIVRETRTDRRVEVGVSPRGTQRLFEAARAAAVIANREFVTPDDVKRVAEPALAHRLVLTPDATVNDVDKRDVVATALERVAVPTVDEAEATGGTGG
;
A
#
# COMPACT_ATOMS: atom_id res chain seq x y z
N MET A 1 5.89 1.16 -21.24
CA MET A 1 6.89 0.22 -20.63
C MET A 1 6.36 -1.20 -20.75
N ASN A 2 7.19 -2.21 -21.07
CA ASN A 2 6.80 -3.63 -21.08
C ASN A 2 7.10 -4.30 -19.73
N VAL A 3 6.64 -5.57 -19.53
CA VAL A 3 6.81 -6.29 -18.25
C VAL A 3 8.29 -6.48 -17.87
N PRO A 4 9.21 -6.91 -18.77
CA PRO A 4 10.63 -7.02 -18.43
C PRO A 4 11.29 -5.71 -18.02
N GLU A 5 10.96 -4.61 -18.68
CA GLU A 5 11.46 -3.27 -18.33
C GLU A 5 10.91 -2.82 -16.97
N ALA A 6 9.62 -3.06 -16.70
CA ALA A 6 8.99 -2.75 -15.43
C ALA A 6 9.59 -3.56 -14.27
N ALA A 7 9.79 -4.87 -14.46
CA ALA A 7 10.42 -5.74 -13.47
C ALA A 7 11.83 -5.28 -13.12
N ALA A 8 12.66 -4.98 -14.13
CA ALA A 8 14.01 -4.47 -13.95
C ALA A 8 14.00 -3.10 -13.20
N THR A 9 13.03 -2.25 -13.51
CA THR A 9 12.86 -0.96 -12.85
C THR A 9 12.43 -1.12 -11.40
N CYS A 10 11.46 -2.00 -11.11
CA CYS A 10 11.06 -2.33 -9.73
C CYS A 10 12.24 -2.87 -8.92
N SER A 11 13.05 -3.79 -9.51
CA SER A 11 14.24 -4.30 -8.82
C SER A 11 15.21 -3.17 -8.47
N ARG A 12 15.49 -2.24 -9.40
CA ARG A 12 16.38 -1.09 -9.12
C ARG A 12 15.83 -0.18 -8.02
N VAL A 13 14.52 0.10 -8.02
CA VAL A 13 13.88 0.90 -6.95
C VAL A 13 14.01 0.19 -5.61
N ILE A 14 13.71 -1.11 -5.55
CA ILE A 14 13.82 -1.93 -4.34
C ILE A 14 15.27 -1.96 -3.84
N ASP A 15 16.25 -2.15 -4.72
CA ASP A 15 17.67 -2.23 -4.37
C ASP A 15 18.18 -0.86 -3.88
N GLU A 16 17.76 0.24 -4.52
CA GLU A 16 18.12 1.61 -4.12
C GLU A 16 17.56 1.96 -2.73
N VAL A 17 16.27 1.67 -2.50
CA VAL A 17 15.64 1.88 -1.20
C VAL A 17 16.29 0.98 -0.14
N GLY A 18 16.54 -0.29 -0.44
CA GLY A 18 17.23 -1.25 0.43
C GLY A 18 18.66 -0.82 0.77
N GLY A 19 19.33 -0.09 -0.12
CA GLY A 19 20.63 0.56 0.15
C GLY A 19 20.55 1.64 1.22
N ALA A 20 19.43 2.34 1.32
CA ALA A 20 19.20 3.43 2.27
C ALA A 20 18.64 2.96 3.62
N VAL A 21 17.78 1.93 3.61
CA VAL A 21 17.06 1.42 4.80
C VAL A 21 17.45 -0.04 5.04
N VAL A 22 17.61 -0.42 6.31
CA VAL A 22 17.81 -1.83 6.69
C VAL A 22 16.45 -2.42 7.04
N VAL A 23 15.87 -3.11 6.08
CA VAL A 23 14.56 -3.76 6.17
C VAL A 23 14.55 -5.00 5.29
N ASP A 24 13.61 -5.91 5.53
CA ASP A 24 13.44 -7.09 4.69
C ASP A 24 13.05 -6.72 3.27
N ARG A 25 13.60 -7.45 2.29
CA ARG A 25 13.26 -7.27 0.87
C ARG A 25 11.76 -7.46 0.63
N GLU A 26 11.13 -8.39 1.34
CA GLU A 26 9.69 -8.65 1.25
C GLU A 26 8.85 -7.42 1.58
N PHE A 27 9.23 -6.65 2.62
CA PHE A 27 8.59 -5.37 2.93
C PHE A 27 8.68 -4.39 1.76
N LEU A 28 9.87 -4.23 1.16
CA LEU A 28 10.07 -3.34 0.02
C LEU A 28 9.23 -3.78 -1.20
N GLU A 29 9.14 -5.07 -1.44
CA GLU A 29 8.30 -5.63 -2.50
C GLU A 29 6.81 -5.38 -2.23
N ARG A 30 6.34 -5.53 -0.99
CA ARG A 30 4.94 -5.22 -0.59
C ARG A 30 4.59 -3.74 -0.79
N VAL A 31 5.50 -2.81 -0.46
CA VAL A 31 5.29 -1.38 -0.76
C VAL A 31 5.24 -1.14 -2.27
N THR A 32 6.17 -1.75 -3.03
CA THR A 32 6.20 -1.67 -4.49
C THR A 32 4.92 -2.25 -5.13
N LEU A 33 4.38 -3.35 -4.58
CA LEU A 33 3.07 -3.90 -4.98
C LEU A 33 1.95 -2.86 -4.83
N GLY A 34 1.92 -2.15 -3.70
CA GLY A 34 0.93 -1.09 -3.47
C GLY A 34 1.02 0.03 -4.52
N ILE A 35 2.24 0.43 -4.89
CA ILE A 35 2.49 1.46 -5.92
C ILE A 35 2.00 0.98 -7.30
N LEU A 36 2.37 -0.24 -7.70
CA LEU A 36 1.97 -0.84 -8.99
C LEU A 36 0.47 -1.08 -9.08
N ALA A 37 -0.17 -1.49 -7.99
CA ALA A 37 -1.61 -1.70 -7.91
C ALA A 37 -2.42 -0.40 -7.82
N ARG A 38 -1.80 0.77 -8.02
CA ARG A 38 -2.41 2.11 -7.90
C ARG A 38 -3.15 2.31 -6.59
N GLY A 39 -2.67 1.64 -5.55
CA GLY A 39 -3.31 1.66 -4.24
C GLY A 39 -2.46 2.36 -3.19
N HIS A 40 -2.93 2.31 -1.95
CA HIS A 40 -2.28 2.89 -0.80
C HIS A 40 -1.82 1.78 0.15
N VAL A 41 -0.83 2.07 1.00
CA VAL A 41 -0.25 1.09 1.93
C VAL A 41 -0.47 1.55 3.37
N LEU A 42 -0.90 0.61 4.21
CA LEU A 42 -0.98 0.78 5.66
C LEU A 42 0.18 0.04 6.32
N LEU A 43 0.99 0.76 7.07
CA LEU A 43 2.09 0.21 7.88
C LEU A 43 1.65 0.12 9.35
N GLU A 44 1.65 -1.08 9.89
CA GLU A 44 1.36 -1.28 11.31
C GLU A 44 2.64 -1.68 12.03
N ASP A 45 3.22 -0.72 12.76
CA ASP A 45 4.51 -0.89 13.39
C ASP A 45 4.71 0.00 14.61
N VAL A 46 5.61 -0.44 15.48
CA VAL A 46 6.10 0.38 16.60
C VAL A 46 6.92 1.58 16.11
N PRO A 47 7.08 2.62 16.92
CA PRO A 47 7.95 3.76 16.59
C PRO A 47 9.41 3.33 16.37
N GLY A 48 10.11 4.05 15.48
CA GLY A 48 11.56 3.88 15.30
C GLY A 48 12.00 2.81 14.29
N THR A 49 11.11 2.08 13.65
CA THR A 49 11.42 1.01 12.68
C THR A 49 11.87 1.51 11.29
N GLY A 50 11.92 2.83 11.06
CA GLY A 50 12.39 3.38 9.78
C GLY A 50 11.29 3.74 8.79
N LYS A 51 10.00 3.76 9.20
CA LYS A 51 8.84 4.08 8.34
C LYS A 51 9.02 5.36 7.52
N THR A 52 9.39 6.45 8.18
CA THR A 52 9.60 7.76 7.51
C THR A 52 10.76 7.72 6.52
N LEU A 53 11.84 7.03 6.88
CA LEU A 53 13.00 6.89 5.99
C LEU A 53 12.62 6.05 4.76
N SER A 54 11.92 4.94 4.94
CA SER A 54 11.42 4.09 3.84
C SER A 54 10.53 4.87 2.88
N ALA A 55 9.50 5.57 3.39
CA ALA A 55 8.57 6.34 2.57
C ALA A 55 9.28 7.44 1.76
N ARG A 56 10.20 8.19 2.39
CA ARG A 56 11.00 9.20 1.72
C ARG A 56 11.93 8.59 0.67
N SER A 57 12.55 7.45 0.96
CA SER A 57 13.44 6.76 0.03
C SER A 57 12.69 6.29 -1.22
N PHE A 58 11.48 5.74 -1.06
CA PHE A 58 10.62 5.40 -2.20
C PHE A 58 10.27 6.63 -3.05
N ALA A 59 9.86 7.74 -2.41
CA ALA A 59 9.54 8.98 -3.14
C ALA A 59 10.76 9.49 -3.93
N THR A 60 11.94 9.50 -3.31
CA THR A 60 13.18 9.95 -3.96
C THR A 60 13.57 9.02 -5.12
N ALA A 61 13.56 7.71 -4.92
CA ALA A 61 13.87 6.73 -5.96
C ALA A 61 12.93 6.82 -7.17
N LEU A 62 11.67 7.14 -6.92
CA LEU A 62 10.64 7.36 -7.97
C LEU A 62 10.66 8.78 -8.55
N GLY A 63 11.48 9.69 -8.05
CA GLY A 63 11.53 11.09 -8.48
C GLY A 63 10.27 11.89 -8.12
N LEU A 64 9.52 11.46 -7.11
CA LEU A 64 8.24 12.02 -6.70
C LEU A 64 8.38 12.99 -5.53
N GLU A 65 7.49 14.00 -5.47
CA GLU A 65 7.40 14.90 -4.33
C GLU A 65 6.89 14.18 -3.08
N PHE A 66 7.57 14.41 -1.94
CA PHE A 66 7.28 13.78 -0.65
C PHE A 66 6.78 14.79 0.37
N SER A 67 5.68 14.45 1.04
CA SER A 67 5.18 15.18 2.20
C SER A 67 4.96 14.24 3.38
N ARG A 68 5.14 14.75 4.61
CA ARG A 68 4.81 14.02 5.84
C ARG A 68 3.82 14.83 6.66
N VAL A 69 2.73 14.18 7.02
CA VAL A 69 1.72 14.69 7.94
C VAL A 69 1.75 13.86 9.21
N GLN A 70 2.09 14.47 10.34
CA GLN A 70 1.99 13.83 11.65
C GLN A 70 0.56 14.02 12.16
N PHE A 71 -0.16 12.93 12.33
CA PHE A 71 -1.51 12.95 12.84
C PHE A 71 -1.48 13.08 14.37
N THR A 72 -2.12 14.15 14.88
CA THR A 72 -2.20 14.46 16.31
C THR A 72 -3.67 14.70 16.70
N PRO A 73 -4.03 14.60 17.99
CA PRO A 73 -5.42 14.78 18.43
C PRO A 73 -6.04 16.14 18.12
N ASP A 74 -5.23 17.16 17.91
CA ASP A 74 -5.62 18.53 17.60
C ASP A 74 -5.58 18.87 16.09
N LEU A 75 -5.12 17.94 15.23
CA LEU A 75 -5.01 18.15 13.78
C LEU A 75 -6.41 18.32 13.16
N LEU A 76 -6.59 19.40 12.44
CA LEU A 76 -7.84 19.70 11.71
C LEU A 76 -7.81 19.15 10.27
N PRO A 77 -8.96 18.89 9.65
CA PRO A 77 -9.03 18.52 8.23
C PRO A 77 -8.32 19.53 7.32
N THR A 78 -8.48 20.82 7.58
CA THR A 78 -7.85 21.92 6.82
C THR A 78 -6.34 21.95 6.94
N ASP A 79 -5.76 21.41 8.01
CA ASP A 79 -4.30 21.28 8.14
C ASP A 79 -3.73 20.22 7.18
N VAL A 80 -4.59 19.31 6.74
CA VAL A 80 -4.25 18.23 5.78
C VAL A 80 -4.56 18.66 4.34
N THR A 81 -5.78 19.17 4.09
CA THR A 81 -6.29 19.48 2.76
C THR A 81 -5.95 20.87 2.27
N GLY A 82 -5.59 21.78 3.16
CA GLY A 82 -5.46 23.19 2.84
C GLY A 82 -6.73 23.99 3.11
N THR A 83 -6.64 25.30 2.88
CA THR A 83 -7.71 26.25 3.19
C THR A 83 -7.64 27.46 2.28
N ASN A 84 -8.73 28.22 2.15
CA ASN A 84 -8.71 29.52 1.51
C ASN A 84 -8.17 30.58 2.46
N VAL A 85 -7.17 31.33 2.02
CA VAL A 85 -6.53 32.43 2.74
C VAL A 85 -6.93 33.73 2.08
N PHE A 86 -7.36 34.69 2.89
CA PHE A 86 -7.69 36.03 2.38
C PHE A 86 -6.42 36.82 2.09
N ASP A 87 -6.27 37.29 0.85
CA ASP A 87 -5.20 38.19 0.43
C ASP A 87 -5.67 39.64 0.55
N GLU A 88 -5.09 40.38 1.49
CA GLU A 88 -5.45 41.76 1.73
C GLU A 88 -5.01 42.69 0.58
N SER A 89 -4.07 42.29 -0.24
CA SER A 89 -3.51 43.11 -1.32
C SER A 89 -4.48 43.28 -2.50
N ASP A 90 -5.26 42.28 -2.81
CA ASP A 90 -6.24 42.28 -3.90
C ASP A 90 -7.69 42.09 -3.43
N GLY A 91 -7.90 41.79 -2.13
CA GLY A 91 -9.22 41.61 -1.53
C GLY A 91 -9.90 40.30 -1.95
N SER A 92 -9.14 39.31 -2.38
CA SER A 92 -9.62 38.00 -2.82
C SER A 92 -9.24 36.88 -1.84
N PHE A 93 -9.90 35.72 -1.99
CA PHE A 93 -9.48 34.48 -1.36
C PHE A 93 -8.63 33.67 -2.34
N ALA A 94 -7.50 33.15 -1.88
CA ALA A 94 -6.65 32.25 -2.63
C ALA A 94 -6.53 30.91 -1.90
N PHE A 95 -6.65 29.82 -2.62
CA PHE A 95 -6.45 28.51 -2.06
C PHE A 95 -4.97 28.28 -1.71
N ALA A 96 -4.70 27.99 -0.43
CA ALA A 96 -3.41 27.55 0.07
C ALA A 96 -3.44 26.02 0.23
N PRO A 97 -2.77 25.27 -0.69
CA PRO A 97 -2.80 23.81 -0.65
C PRO A 97 -2.16 23.29 0.63
N GLY A 98 -2.76 22.26 1.21
CA GLY A 98 -2.23 21.55 2.35
C GLY A 98 -1.14 20.52 1.97
N PRO A 99 -0.53 19.88 2.96
CA PRO A 99 0.54 18.91 2.74
C PRO A 99 0.13 17.66 1.94
N ILE A 100 -1.16 17.44 1.73
CA ILE A 100 -1.66 16.34 0.90
C ILE A 100 -1.38 16.56 -0.59
N PHE A 101 -1.07 17.79 -1.03
CA PHE A 101 -0.75 18.12 -2.41
C PHE A 101 0.70 17.77 -2.76
N ALA A 102 1.09 16.54 -2.47
CA ALA A 102 2.34 15.91 -2.88
C ALA A 102 2.04 14.53 -3.48
N ASN A 103 2.96 14.00 -4.28
CA ASN A 103 2.77 12.69 -4.92
C ASN A 103 2.78 11.54 -3.91
N VAL A 104 3.70 11.58 -2.94
CA VAL A 104 3.83 10.59 -1.88
C VAL A 104 3.60 11.25 -0.54
N VAL A 105 2.52 10.88 0.13
CA VAL A 105 2.16 11.39 1.45
C VAL A 105 2.34 10.31 2.50
N LEU A 106 3.20 10.58 3.49
CA LEU A 106 3.29 9.78 4.70
C LEU A 106 2.31 10.35 5.74
N ALA A 107 1.20 9.65 5.96
CA ALA A 107 0.25 9.93 7.03
C ALA A 107 0.70 9.18 8.30
N ASP A 108 1.53 9.86 9.13
CA ASP A 108 2.16 9.21 10.28
C ASP A 108 1.22 9.23 11.50
N GLU A 109 1.00 8.04 12.09
CA GLU A 109 0.09 7.80 13.23
C GLU A 109 -1.36 8.22 12.94
N ILE A 110 -1.90 7.79 11.79
CA ILE A 110 -3.25 8.20 11.32
C ILE A 110 -4.35 7.98 12.36
N ASN A 111 -4.20 6.97 13.22
CA ASN A 111 -5.16 6.63 14.27
C ASN A 111 -5.12 7.60 15.49
N ARG A 112 -4.23 8.59 15.51
CA ARG A 112 -4.20 9.61 16.59
C ARG A 112 -5.07 10.84 16.32
N ALA A 113 -5.37 11.14 15.07
CA ALA A 113 -6.21 12.28 14.75
C ALA A 113 -7.71 11.97 14.88
N PRO A 114 -8.56 12.98 15.08
CA PRO A 114 -10.00 12.80 15.13
C PRO A 114 -10.56 12.17 13.85
N PRO A 115 -11.70 11.44 13.92
CA PRO A 115 -12.29 10.76 12.77
C PRO A 115 -12.57 11.65 11.55
N LYS A 116 -12.87 12.95 11.77
CA LYS A 116 -13.10 13.92 10.69
C LYS A 116 -11.83 14.18 9.88
N THR A 117 -10.69 14.28 10.55
CA THR A 117 -9.39 14.52 9.91
C THR A 117 -8.92 13.26 9.17
N GLN A 118 -9.13 12.09 9.77
CA GLN A 118 -8.91 10.80 9.08
C GLN A 118 -9.76 10.70 7.80
N ALA A 119 -11.05 11.03 7.90
CA ALA A 119 -11.99 10.96 6.77
C ALA A 119 -11.58 11.86 5.61
N ALA A 120 -11.04 13.06 5.87
CA ALA A 120 -10.58 13.98 4.83
C ALA A 120 -9.43 13.37 3.99
N LEU A 121 -8.43 12.75 4.64
CA LEU A 121 -7.36 12.05 3.92
C LEU A 121 -7.90 10.84 3.14
N LEU A 122 -8.76 10.05 3.78
CA LEU A 122 -9.27 8.82 3.18
C LEU A 122 -10.21 9.09 1.99
N GLU A 123 -10.96 10.20 2.02
CA GLU A 123 -11.75 10.66 0.88
C GLU A 123 -10.84 11.07 -0.29
N ALA A 124 -9.80 11.86 0.00
CA ALA A 124 -8.81 12.26 -0.98
C ALA A 124 -8.07 11.07 -1.63
N MET A 125 -7.82 9.99 -0.86
CA MET A 125 -7.23 8.75 -1.38
C MET A 125 -8.14 8.04 -2.40
N GLU A 126 -9.45 8.15 -2.24
CA GLU A 126 -10.41 7.48 -3.12
C GLU A 126 -10.73 8.31 -4.37
N GLU A 127 -10.93 9.60 -4.18
CA GLU A 127 -11.40 10.49 -5.23
C GLU A 127 -10.25 11.14 -6.05
N GLY A 128 -9.00 11.12 -5.52
CA GLY A 128 -7.86 11.80 -6.15
C GLY A 128 -7.99 13.33 -6.16
N GLN A 129 -8.90 13.87 -5.36
CA GLN A 129 -9.22 15.30 -5.27
C GLN A 129 -9.69 15.67 -3.86
N VAL A 130 -9.71 16.95 -3.56
CA VAL A 130 -10.28 17.50 -2.33
C VAL A 130 -11.23 18.65 -2.65
N THR A 131 -12.29 18.80 -1.85
CA THR A 131 -13.22 19.92 -1.98
C THR A 131 -13.08 20.84 -0.79
N VAL A 132 -12.72 22.11 -1.03
CA VAL A 132 -12.55 23.15 -0.01
C VAL A 132 -13.47 24.32 -0.35
N ASP A 133 -14.36 24.69 0.57
CA ASP A 133 -15.34 25.78 0.41
C ASP A 133 -16.18 25.72 -0.89
N GLY A 134 -16.45 24.49 -1.38
CA GLY A 134 -17.24 24.23 -2.59
C GLY A 134 -16.45 24.23 -3.90
N GLU A 135 -15.14 24.45 -3.84
CA GLU A 135 -14.23 24.31 -4.99
C GLU A 135 -13.46 22.99 -4.90
N THR A 136 -13.37 22.28 -6.01
CA THR A 136 -12.66 20.99 -6.10
C THR A 136 -11.27 21.20 -6.67
N HIS A 137 -10.27 20.65 -6.00
CA HIS A 137 -8.86 20.73 -6.35
C HIS A 137 -8.31 19.31 -6.58
N ASP A 138 -7.79 19.05 -7.77
CA ASP A 138 -7.17 17.77 -8.11
C ASP A 138 -5.85 17.59 -7.36
N LEU A 139 -5.59 16.37 -6.87
CA LEU A 139 -4.30 15.99 -6.29
C LEU A 139 -3.28 15.68 -7.39
N PRO A 140 -1.96 15.77 -7.10
CA PRO A 140 -0.93 15.40 -8.07
C PRO A 140 -1.08 13.95 -8.54
N SER A 141 -0.80 13.69 -9.82
CA SER A 141 -0.69 12.32 -10.35
C SER A 141 0.78 11.96 -10.57
N PRO A 142 1.24 10.78 -10.15
CA PRO A 142 0.55 9.82 -9.28
C PRO A 142 0.37 10.33 -7.85
N PHE A 143 -0.73 9.96 -7.20
CA PHE A 143 -0.96 10.19 -5.77
C PHE A 143 -0.88 8.88 -5.00
N TYR A 144 -0.07 8.84 -3.95
CA TYR A 144 0.20 7.64 -3.20
C TYR A 144 0.33 7.94 -1.69
N VAL A 145 -0.42 7.24 -0.87
CA VAL A 145 -0.39 7.39 0.58
C VAL A 145 0.22 6.15 1.24
N ILE A 146 1.19 6.40 2.10
CA ILE A 146 1.67 5.45 3.09
C ILE A 146 1.16 5.94 4.45
N ALA A 147 0.18 5.25 5.02
CA ALA A 147 -0.31 5.56 6.35
C ALA A 147 0.36 4.67 7.38
N THR A 148 0.63 5.18 8.59
CA THR A 148 1.15 4.38 9.68
C THR A 148 0.17 4.31 10.84
N GLN A 149 0.14 3.15 11.50
CA GLN A 149 -0.56 2.95 12.77
C GLN A 149 0.42 2.36 13.79
N ASN A 150 0.27 2.76 15.05
CA ASN A 150 0.97 2.14 16.16
C ASN A 150 0.00 1.19 16.88
N PRO A 151 0.22 -0.14 16.84
CA PRO A 151 -0.68 -1.10 17.47
C PRO A 151 -0.65 -1.08 19.00
N VAL A 152 0.42 -0.54 19.59
CA VAL A 152 0.63 -0.56 21.04
C VAL A 152 0.01 0.65 21.73
N GLU A 153 -0.16 1.77 21.05
CA GLU A 153 -0.78 2.97 21.58
C GLU A 153 -2.30 2.90 21.48
N SER A 154 -2.95 2.45 22.56
CA SER A 154 -4.41 2.42 22.68
C SER A 154 -4.99 3.68 23.35
N GLU A 155 -4.20 4.39 24.16
CA GLU A 155 -4.64 5.57 24.88
C GLU A 155 -4.67 6.81 23.97
N GLY A 156 -5.86 7.41 23.79
CA GLY A 156 -6.05 8.55 22.88
C GLY A 156 -6.05 8.20 21.39
N ALA A 157 -6.12 6.91 21.02
CA ALA A 157 -6.22 6.48 19.64
C ALA A 157 -7.69 6.38 19.18
N PHE A 158 -7.93 6.77 17.93
CA PHE A 158 -9.18 6.57 17.21
C PHE A 158 -8.96 5.51 16.13
N PRO A 159 -9.26 4.23 16.40
CA PRO A 159 -9.04 3.16 15.43
C PRO A 159 -9.80 3.44 14.14
N LEU A 160 -9.18 3.11 13.01
CA LEU A 160 -9.84 3.20 11.71
C LEU A 160 -10.96 2.16 11.63
N PRO A 161 -12.20 2.58 11.30
CA PRO A 161 -13.28 1.63 10.98
C PRO A 161 -12.90 0.74 9.78
N GLU A 162 -13.49 -0.46 9.70
CA GLU A 162 -13.22 -1.44 8.64
C GLU A 162 -13.43 -0.87 7.23
N ALA A 163 -14.49 -0.08 7.04
CA ALA A 163 -14.78 0.59 5.77
C ALA A 163 -13.67 1.57 5.33
N GLN A 164 -12.90 2.08 6.28
CA GLN A 164 -11.76 2.94 6.02
C GLN A 164 -10.48 2.13 5.76
N LEU A 165 -10.30 1.02 6.48
CA LEU A 165 -9.22 0.07 6.23
C LEU A 165 -9.29 -0.54 4.83
N ASP A 166 -10.50 -0.75 4.29
CA ASP A 166 -10.73 -1.30 2.94
C ASP A 166 -10.17 -0.40 1.81
N ARG A 167 -9.83 0.86 2.09
CA ARG A 167 -9.20 1.78 1.12
C ARG A 167 -7.71 1.50 0.89
N PHE A 168 -7.05 0.85 1.86
CA PHE A 168 -5.65 0.44 1.71
C PHE A 168 -5.56 -0.87 0.93
N THR A 169 -4.78 -0.89 -0.13
CA THR A 169 -4.61 -2.11 -0.95
C THR A 169 -3.79 -3.16 -0.23
N ILE A 170 -2.72 -2.73 0.44
CA ILE A 170 -1.79 -3.59 1.18
C ILE A 170 -1.67 -3.09 2.62
N LYS A 171 -1.73 -4.02 3.58
CA LYS A 171 -1.28 -3.80 4.95
C LYS A 171 -0.02 -4.62 5.19
N THR A 172 1.02 -4.00 5.75
CA THR A 172 2.30 -4.67 6.04
C THR A 172 2.97 -4.07 7.27
N SER A 173 4.08 -4.67 7.70
CA SER A 173 4.93 -4.18 8.79
C SER A 173 6.40 -4.25 8.37
N ILE A 174 7.24 -3.41 8.98
CA ILE A 174 8.69 -3.47 8.85
C ILE A 174 9.23 -4.47 9.87
N GLY A 175 8.73 -4.40 11.11
CA GLY A 175 9.23 -5.15 12.24
C GLY A 175 10.56 -4.61 12.79
N TYR A 176 11.05 -5.26 13.82
CA TYR A 176 12.41 -5.01 14.31
C TYR A 176 13.43 -5.80 13.49
N PRO A 177 14.58 -5.20 13.15
CA PRO A 177 15.67 -5.96 12.54
C PRO A 177 16.19 -7.02 13.53
N ASP A 178 16.75 -8.09 13.00
CA ASP A 178 17.52 -9.05 13.79
C ASP A 178 18.88 -8.45 14.20
N GLU A 179 19.68 -9.22 14.96
CA GLU A 179 21.00 -8.77 15.42
C GLU A 179 21.93 -8.35 14.26
N ALA A 180 21.87 -9.05 13.14
CA ALA A 180 22.68 -8.72 11.96
C ALA A 180 22.23 -7.40 11.33
N GLY A 181 20.92 -7.15 11.28
CA GLY A 181 20.32 -5.91 10.83
C GLY A 181 20.67 -4.73 11.72
N GLU A 182 20.63 -4.90 13.05
CA GLU A 182 21.07 -3.86 14.01
C GLU A 182 22.55 -3.49 13.79
N VAL A 183 23.41 -4.48 13.61
CA VAL A 183 24.83 -4.25 13.30
C VAL A 183 24.99 -3.52 11.97
N GLU A 184 24.18 -3.87 10.96
CA GLU A 184 24.23 -3.20 9.66
C GLU A 184 23.76 -1.74 9.74
N ILE A 185 22.74 -1.43 10.55
CA ILE A 185 22.34 -0.04 10.84
C ILE A 185 23.50 0.77 11.39
N LEU A 186 24.21 0.22 12.40
CA LEU A 186 25.37 0.86 13.01
C LEU A 186 26.53 1.02 12.01
N ARG A 187 26.81 0.00 11.21
CA ARG A 187 27.84 0.01 10.18
C ARG A 187 27.57 1.09 9.13
N ARG A 188 26.36 1.16 8.61
CA ARG A 188 25.95 2.19 7.65
C ARG A 188 26.01 3.58 8.26
N ARG A 189 25.65 3.72 9.54
CA ARG A 189 25.77 5.01 10.24
C ARG A 189 27.22 5.43 10.45
N ALA A 190 28.10 4.51 10.79
CA ALA A 190 29.53 4.78 10.99
C ALA A 190 30.24 5.15 9.69
N GLY A 191 29.81 4.59 8.56
CA GLY A 191 30.38 4.86 7.23
C GLY A 191 29.91 6.16 6.56
N ARG A 192 28.95 6.91 7.18
CA ARG A 192 28.40 8.14 6.60
C ARG A 192 28.86 9.39 7.34
N VAL A 193 29.16 10.45 6.59
CA VAL A 193 29.38 11.80 7.13
C VAL A 193 28.04 12.45 7.41
N ASP A 194 27.09 12.36 6.47
CA ASP A 194 25.74 12.90 6.61
C ASP A 194 24.85 12.04 7.50
N ARG A 195 23.91 12.69 8.22
CA ARG A 195 22.99 11.97 9.11
C ARG A 195 21.98 11.11 8.34
N ALA A 196 21.52 11.58 7.18
CA ALA A 196 20.59 10.85 6.31
C ALA A 196 21.36 10.06 5.23
N PRO A 197 20.87 8.88 4.81
CA PRO A 197 21.39 8.19 3.64
C PRO A 197 21.07 8.97 2.38
N THR A 198 21.90 8.83 1.36
CA THR A 198 21.63 9.32 0.00
C THR A 198 20.84 8.24 -0.73
N VAL A 199 19.85 8.67 -1.49
CA VAL A 199 19.04 7.82 -2.39
C VAL A 199 19.09 8.48 -3.77
N GLU A 200 19.42 7.68 -4.78
CA GLU A 200 19.44 8.16 -6.16
C GLU A 200 18.05 8.01 -6.82
N ARG A 201 17.74 8.92 -7.72
CA ARG A 201 16.54 8.83 -8.53
C ARG A 201 16.68 7.74 -9.59
N VAL A 202 15.80 6.76 -9.59
CA VAL A 202 15.75 5.64 -10.54
C VAL A 202 14.82 5.93 -11.72
N LEU A 203 13.75 6.68 -11.48
CA LEU A 203 12.71 7.02 -12.46
C LEU A 203 12.49 8.54 -12.53
N ASP A 204 12.07 9.01 -13.70
CA ASP A 204 11.44 10.33 -13.83
C ASP A 204 9.95 10.24 -13.46
N PRO A 205 9.35 11.31 -12.89
CA PRO A 205 7.95 11.29 -12.46
C PRO A 205 6.97 10.80 -13.55
N ALA A 206 7.14 11.22 -14.79
CA ALA A 206 6.31 10.80 -15.91
C ALA A 206 6.38 9.28 -16.19
N ALA A 207 7.51 8.65 -15.91
CA ALA A 207 7.69 7.21 -16.12
C ALA A 207 7.03 6.36 -15.00
N VAL A 208 6.65 6.96 -13.88
CA VAL A 208 5.95 6.25 -12.80
C VAL A 208 4.52 5.89 -13.23
N ASP A 209 3.83 6.76 -13.95
CA ASP A 209 2.50 6.45 -14.46
C ASP A 209 2.58 5.34 -15.52
N ASP A 210 3.57 5.37 -16.42
CA ASP A 210 3.81 4.28 -17.37
C ASP A 210 4.10 2.94 -16.66
N LEU A 211 4.86 2.97 -15.55
CA LEU A 211 5.14 1.79 -14.74
C LEU A 211 3.86 1.23 -14.12
N ARG A 212 2.97 2.09 -13.62
CA ARG A 212 1.68 1.71 -12.99
C ARG A 212 0.64 1.22 -13.99
N GLU A 213 0.82 1.46 -15.30
CA GLU A 213 -0.01 0.89 -16.36
C GLU A 213 0.35 -0.58 -16.68
N VAL A 214 1.59 -1.00 -16.42
CA VAL A 214 2.07 -2.33 -16.84
C VAL A 214 1.24 -3.49 -16.25
N PRO A 215 0.80 -3.50 -14.97
CA PRO A 215 -0.07 -4.55 -14.46
C PRO A 215 -1.36 -4.75 -15.26
N GLU A 216 -1.88 -3.71 -15.94
CA GLU A 216 -3.08 -3.83 -16.79
C GLU A 216 -2.86 -4.73 -18.02
N THR A 217 -1.61 -4.93 -18.43
CA THR A 217 -1.25 -5.81 -19.56
C THR A 217 -1.06 -7.28 -19.15
N VAL A 218 -1.01 -7.57 -17.84
CA VAL A 218 -0.79 -8.93 -17.33
C VAL A 218 -2.07 -9.75 -17.46
N ARG A 219 -1.94 -10.92 -18.10
CA ARG A 219 -3.05 -11.86 -18.30
C ARG A 219 -3.40 -12.59 -17.01
N VAL A 220 -4.70 -12.80 -16.82
CA VAL A 220 -5.24 -13.62 -15.72
C VAL A 220 -6.24 -14.59 -16.31
N ASP A 221 -6.00 -15.88 -16.16
CA ASP A 221 -6.87 -16.94 -16.69
C ASP A 221 -8.15 -17.06 -15.81
N ASP A 222 -9.27 -17.47 -16.42
CA ASP A 222 -10.59 -17.56 -15.74
C ASP A 222 -10.55 -18.48 -14.51
N ASP A 223 -9.76 -19.55 -14.54
CA ASP A 223 -9.59 -20.45 -13.39
C ASP A 223 -8.95 -19.76 -12.19
N LEU A 224 -8.05 -18.79 -12.40
CA LEU A 224 -7.47 -17.97 -11.37
C LEU A 224 -8.45 -16.93 -10.85
N LEU A 225 -9.31 -16.36 -11.72
CA LEU A 225 -10.41 -15.51 -11.27
C LEU A 225 -11.34 -16.29 -10.34
N GLY A 226 -11.70 -17.51 -10.71
CA GLY A 226 -12.47 -18.43 -9.88
C GLY A 226 -11.76 -18.79 -8.56
N TYR A 227 -10.44 -18.99 -8.61
CA TYR A 227 -9.62 -19.28 -7.42
C TYR A 227 -9.64 -18.12 -6.43
N MET A 228 -9.36 -16.89 -6.87
CA MET A 228 -9.43 -15.68 -6.04
C MET A 228 -10.82 -15.48 -5.43
N ALA A 229 -11.88 -15.67 -6.22
CA ALA A 229 -13.26 -15.57 -5.75
C ALA A 229 -13.57 -16.62 -4.67
N ARG A 230 -13.10 -17.85 -4.81
CA ARG A 230 -13.28 -18.91 -3.80
C ARG A 230 -12.54 -18.59 -2.51
N ILE A 231 -11.29 -18.10 -2.56
CA ILE A 231 -10.54 -17.66 -1.37
C ILE A 231 -11.33 -16.60 -0.60
N VAL A 232 -11.79 -15.57 -1.29
CA VAL A 232 -12.56 -14.49 -0.64
C VAL A 232 -13.87 -15.01 -0.07
N ARG A 233 -14.59 -15.88 -0.77
CA ARG A 233 -15.83 -16.49 -0.26
C ARG A 233 -15.60 -17.35 0.97
N GLU A 234 -14.47 -18.08 1.03
CA GLU A 234 -14.11 -18.88 2.21
C GLU A 234 -13.98 -17.99 3.46
N THR A 235 -13.45 -16.77 3.35
CA THR A 235 -13.39 -15.83 4.48
C THR A 235 -14.76 -15.44 5.01
N ARG A 236 -15.82 -15.46 4.19
CA ARG A 236 -17.19 -15.09 4.57
C ARG A 236 -17.94 -16.22 5.26
N THR A 237 -17.44 -17.46 5.17
CA THR A 237 -18.03 -18.66 5.78
C THR A 237 -17.27 -19.16 6.98
N ASP A 238 -16.12 -18.58 7.30
CA ASP A 238 -15.31 -18.96 8.45
C ASP A 238 -16.01 -18.54 9.75
N ARG A 239 -16.11 -19.45 10.71
CA ARG A 239 -16.80 -19.23 11.99
C ARG A 239 -16.16 -18.16 12.87
N ARG A 240 -14.88 -17.86 12.64
CA ARG A 240 -14.11 -16.83 13.35
C ARG A 240 -14.42 -15.43 12.85
N VAL A 241 -15.11 -15.31 11.70
CA VAL A 241 -15.31 -14.05 10.97
C VAL A 241 -16.78 -13.62 11.09
N GLU A 242 -17.01 -12.40 11.53
CA GLU A 242 -18.31 -11.72 11.52
C GLU A 242 -18.56 -11.05 10.17
N VAL A 243 -17.54 -10.33 9.64
CA VAL A 243 -17.59 -9.72 8.30
C VAL A 243 -16.37 -10.17 7.50
N GLY A 244 -16.59 -10.93 6.45
CA GLY A 244 -15.55 -11.36 5.51
C GLY A 244 -15.20 -10.28 4.48
N VAL A 245 -14.24 -10.59 3.63
CA VAL A 245 -13.72 -9.67 2.61
C VAL A 245 -14.82 -9.22 1.66
N SER A 246 -14.88 -7.90 1.40
CA SER A 246 -15.84 -7.26 0.49
C SER A 246 -15.55 -7.58 -1.00
N PRO A 247 -16.48 -7.31 -1.94
CA PRO A 247 -16.19 -7.37 -3.37
C PRO A 247 -15.03 -6.45 -3.80
N ARG A 248 -14.87 -5.30 -3.14
CA ARG A 248 -13.73 -4.38 -3.34
C ARG A 248 -12.42 -5.08 -2.96
N GLY A 249 -12.38 -5.81 -1.84
CA GLY A 249 -11.21 -6.60 -1.45
C GLY A 249 -10.86 -7.69 -2.47
N THR A 250 -11.85 -8.26 -3.18
CA THR A 250 -11.59 -9.19 -4.30
C THR A 250 -10.87 -8.49 -5.44
N GLN A 251 -11.28 -7.26 -5.80
CA GLN A 251 -10.59 -6.44 -6.82
C GLN A 251 -9.17 -6.10 -6.39
N ARG A 252 -8.97 -5.72 -5.11
CA ARG A 252 -7.63 -5.43 -4.58
C ARG A 252 -6.70 -6.64 -4.59
N LEU A 253 -7.23 -7.84 -4.31
CA LEU A 253 -6.48 -9.09 -4.47
C LEU A 253 -6.04 -9.32 -5.93
N PHE A 254 -6.95 -9.10 -6.87
CA PHE A 254 -6.68 -9.22 -8.30
C PHE A 254 -5.60 -8.22 -8.76
N GLU A 255 -5.73 -6.94 -8.41
CA GLU A 255 -4.76 -5.89 -8.75
C GLU A 255 -3.37 -6.20 -8.15
N ALA A 256 -3.34 -6.63 -6.88
CA ALA A 256 -2.10 -7.01 -6.21
C ALA A 256 -1.44 -8.25 -6.85
N ALA A 257 -2.22 -9.24 -7.30
CA ALA A 257 -1.69 -10.44 -7.96
C ALA A 257 -1.06 -10.10 -9.32
N ARG A 258 -1.66 -9.19 -10.10
CA ARG A 258 -1.09 -8.69 -11.36
C ARG A 258 0.22 -7.92 -11.12
N ALA A 259 0.24 -7.06 -10.10
CA ALA A 259 1.44 -6.35 -9.69
C ALA A 259 2.56 -7.31 -9.26
N ALA A 260 2.23 -8.40 -8.54
CA ALA A 260 3.17 -9.44 -8.15
C ALA A 260 3.79 -10.16 -9.37
N ALA A 261 2.98 -10.45 -10.38
CA ALA A 261 3.46 -11.05 -11.64
C ALA A 261 4.45 -10.11 -12.35
N VAL A 262 4.20 -8.79 -12.39
CA VAL A 262 5.13 -7.80 -12.96
C VAL A 262 6.46 -7.82 -12.20
N ILE A 263 6.46 -7.75 -10.86
CA ILE A 263 7.69 -7.81 -10.05
C ILE A 263 8.47 -9.10 -10.32
N ALA A 264 7.75 -10.21 -10.53
CA ALA A 264 8.34 -11.50 -10.86
C ALA A 264 8.70 -11.68 -12.35
N ASN A 265 8.64 -10.59 -13.14
CA ASN A 265 8.94 -10.58 -14.58
C ASN A 265 8.10 -11.60 -15.37
N ARG A 266 6.78 -11.66 -15.14
CA ARG A 266 5.83 -12.52 -15.83
C ARG A 266 4.66 -11.73 -16.41
N GLU A 267 4.26 -12.10 -17.63
CA GLU A 267 3.14 -11.51 -18.36
C GLU A 267 1.79 -12.16 -18.00
N PHE A 268 1.77 -13.06 -17.03
CA PHE A 268 0.59 -13.77 -16.55
C PHE A 268 0.68 -14.03 -15.05
N VAL A 269 -0.48 -14.06 -14.39
CA VAL A 269 -0.61 -14.38 -12.97
C VAL A 269 -0.55 -15.89 -12.76
N THR A 270 0.08 -16.31 -11.66
CA THR A 270 0.14 -17.70 -11.20
C THR A 270 -0.60 -17.85 -9.85
N PRO A 271 -0.99 -19.08 -9.45
CA PRO A 271 -1.54 -19.31 -8.12
C PRO A 271 -0.63 -18.83 -6.98
N ASP A 272 0.69 -18.91 -7.17
CA ASP A 272 1.66 -18.48 -6.16
C ASP A 272 1.68 -16.95 -5.99
N ASP A 273 1.40 -16.18 -7.05
CA ASP A 273 1.21 -14.73 -6.91
C ASP A 273 0.00 -14.40 -6.05
N VAL A 274 -1.12 -15.10 -6.29
CA VAL A 274 -2.34 -14.94 -5.48
C VAL A 274 -2.07 -15.27 -4.01
N LYS A 275 -1.40 -16.39 -3.73
CA LYS A 275 -1.05 -16.80 -2.36
C LYS A 275 -0.15 -15.77 -1.67
N ARG A 276 0.87 -15.27 -2.39
CA ARG A 276 1.84 -14.30 -1.88
C ARG A 276 1.18 -13.00 -1.44
N VAL A 277 0.17 -12.53 -2.17
CA VAL A 277 -0.47 -11.24 -1.89
C VAL A 277 -1.75 -11.37 -1.07
N ALA A 278 -2.28 -12.58 -0.86
CA ALA A 278 -3.56 -12.78 -0.17
C ALA A 278 -3.55 -12.25 1.27
N GLU A 279 -2.52 -12.57 2.06
CA GLU A 279 -2.42 -12.12 3.45
C GLU A 279 -2.34 -10.58 3.51
N PRO A 280 -1.36 -9.89 2.89
CA PRO A 280 -1.24 -8.45 2.98
C PRO A 280 -2.43 -7.69 2.34
N ALA A 281 -3.13 -8.29 1.38
CA ALA A 281 -4.29 -7.68 0.75
C ALA A 281 -5.60 -7.93 1.49
N LEU A 282 -5.77 -9.05 2.21
CA LEU A 282 -7.09 -9.46 2.72
C LEU A 282 -7.22 -9.41 4.25
N ALA A 283 -6.15 -9.69 5.01
CA ALA A 283 -6.25 -9.88 6.46
C ALA A 283 -6.82 -8.65 7.18
N HIS A 284 -6.42 -7.45 6.80
CA HIS A 284 -6.88 -6.20 7.42
C HIS A 284 -8.36 -5.87 7.15
N ARG A 285 -8.98 -6.53 6.18
CA ARG A 285 -10.39 -6.36 5.79
C ARG A 285 -11.36 -7.25 6.55
N LEU A 286 -10.84 -8.18 7.37
CA LEU A 286 -11.67 -9.10 8.14
C LEU A 286 -12.11 -8.47 9.45
N VAL A 287 -13.37 -8.69 9.83
CA VAL A 287 -13.89 -8.43 11.17
C VAL A 287 -14.08 -9.76 11.86
N LEU A 288 -13.39 -9.97 12.96
CA LEU A 288 -13.51 -11.18 13.75
C LEU A 288 -14.76 -11.13 14.64
N THR A 289 -15.33 -12.29 14.94
CA THR A 289 -16.37 -12.41 15.96
C THR A 289 -15.83 -12.02 17.33
N PRO A 290 -16.67 -11.58 18.27
CA PRO A 290 -16.25 -11.30 19.65
C PRO A 290 -15.53 -12.48 20.31
N ASP A 291 -16.00 -13.71 20.06
CA ASP A 291 -15.38 -14.93 20.59
C ASP A 291 -13.97 -15.15 20.01
N ALA A 292 -13.79 -14.96 18.71
CA ALA A 292 -12.48 -15.05 18.07
C ALA A 292 -11.51 -13.95 18.57
N THR A 293 -12.03 -12.75 18.82
CA THR A 293 -11.23 -11.63 19.34
C THR A 293 -10.76 -11.90 20.78
N VAL A 294 -11.64 -12.43 21.64
CA VAL A 294 -11.29 -12.79 23.03
C VAL A 294 -10.28 -13.94 23.09
N ASN A 295 -10.28 -14.83 22.09
CA ASN A 295 -9.32 -15.93 21.97
C ASN A 295 -8.05 -15.56 21.18
N ASP A 296 -7.77 -14.27 20.96
CA ASP A 296 -6.58 -13.75 20.27
C ASP A 296 -6.32 -14.39 18.89
N VAL A 297 -7.38 -14.67 18.12
CA VAL A 297 -7.24 -15.21 16.77
C VAL A 297 -6.59 -14.17 15.87
N ASP A 298 -5.53 -14.55 15.15
CA ASP A 298 -4.91 -13.69 14.14
C ASP A 298 -5.74 -13.72 12.84
N LYS A 299 -6.04 -12.54 12.30
CA LYS A 299 -6.72 -12.41 10.99
C LYS A 299 -5.93 -13.06 9.85
N ARG A 300 -4.59 -13.12 9.98
CA ARG A 300 -3.70 -13.79 9.02
C ARG A 300 -3.94 -15.30 8.99
N ASP A 301 -4.21 -15.92 10.15
CA ASP A 301 -4.53 -17.35 10.22
C ASP A 301 -5.86 -17.69 9.54
N VAL A 302 -6.81 -16.75 9.51
CA VAL A 302 -8.05 -16.91 8.74
C VAL A 302 -7.75 -16.96 7.24
N VAL A 303 -6.93 -16.03 6.74
CA VAL A 303 -6.53 -16.01 5.32
C VAL A 303 -5.72 -17.25 4.96
N ALA A 304 -4.76 -17.66 5.81
CA ALA A 304 -3.99 -18.89 5.61
C ALA A 304 -4.90 -20.12 5.53
N THR A 305 -5.88 -20.22 6.44
CA THR A 305 -6.88 -21.31 6.42
C THR A 305 -7.70 -21.30 5.12
N ALA A 306 -8.10 -20.12 4.62
CA ALA A 306 -8.83 -20.01 3.36
C ALA A 306 -7.98 -20.49 2.17
N LEU A 307 -6.69 -20.15 2.14
CA LEU A 307 -5.74 -20.61 1.13
C LEU A 307 -5.53 -22.13 1.14
N GLU A 308 -5.50 -22.74 2.33
CA GLU A 308 -5.36 -24.20 2.49
C GLU A 308 -6.61 -24.97 2.04
N ARG A 309 -7.80 -24.43 2.29
CA ARG A 309 -9.07 -25.08 1.96
C ARG A 309 -9.45 -25.00 0.48
N VAL A 310 -9.01 -23.95 -0.18
CA VAL A 310 -9.36 -23.73 -1.59
C VAL A 310 -8.36 -24.44 -2.50
N ALA A 311 -8.85 -25.42 -3.27
CA ALA A 311 -8.01 -26.15 -4.22
C ALA A 311 -7.40 -25.19 -5.25
N VAL A 312 -6.09 -25.33 -5.43
CA VAL A 312 -5.33 -24.61 -6.46
C VAL A 312 -5.77 -25.12 -7.83
N PRO A 313 -6.09 -24.23 -8.80
CA PRO A 313 -6.41 -24.66 -10.15
C PRO A 313 -5.21 -25.35 -10.79
N THR A 314 -5.46 -26.48 -11.45
CA THR A 314 -4.50 -27.11 -12.35
C THR A 314 -4.55 -26.36 -13.67
N VAL A 315 -3.44 -25.76 -14.08
CA VAL A 315 -3.33 -25.20 -15.45
C VAL A 315 -3.26 -26.37 -16.40
N ASP A 316 -4.36 -26.64 -17.12
CA ASP A 316 -4.31 -27.61 -18.23
C ASP A 316 -3.46 -26.98 -19.35
N GLU A 317 -2.33 -27.60 -19.67
CA GLU A 317 -1.46 -27.24 -20.81
C GLU A 317 -2.14 -27.46 -22.18
N ALA A 318 -3.46 -27.56 -22.24
CA ALA A 318 -4.21 -28.13 -23.37
C ALA A 318 -4.63 -27.16 -24.48
N GLU A 319 -4.14 -25.91 -24.54
CA GLU A 319 -4.47 -25.02 -25.68
C GLU A 319 -3.25 -24.44 -26.46
N ALA A 320 -2.05 -24.98 -26.31
CA ALA A 320 -0.89 -24.53 -27.08
C ALA A 320 -0.69 -25.28 -28.44
N THR A 321 -1.59 -26.20 -28.77
CA THR A 321 -1.47 -27.00 -30.03
C THR A 321 -2.79 -27.05 -30.80
N GLY A 322 -3.22 -25.94 -31.34
CA GLY A 322 -4.44 -25.88 -32.18
C GLY A 322 -4.39 -24.77 -33.23
N GLY A 323 -3.40 -24.79 -34.12
CA GLY A 323 -3.32 -23.77 -35.17
C GLY A 323 -2.39 -24.07 -36.33
N THR A 324 -2.36 -25.37 -36.81
CA THR A 324 -1.81 -25.66 -38.14
C THR A 324 -2.63 -26.74 -38.78
N GLY A 325 -3.42 -26.39 -39.77
CA GLY A 325 -4.07 -27.39 -40.64
C GLY A 325 -5.29 -26.88 -41.36
N GLY A 326 -5.13 -26.46 -42.61
CA GLY A 326 -6.26 -26.33 -43.52
C GLY A 326 -6.17 -25.14 -44.44
#